data_528be10e9f4ab441ff78a1182124e1f6
#
_entry.id   528be10e9f4ab441ff78a1182124e1f6
#
_cell.length_a   1.000
_cell.length_b   1.000
_cell.length_c   1.000
_cell.angle_alpha   90.00
_cell.angle_beta   90.00
_cell.angle_gamma   90.00
#
_symmetry.space_group_name_H-M   'P 1'
#
loop_
_entity.id
_entity.type
_entity.pdbx_description
1 polymer ?
#
loop_
_entity_poly.entity_id
_entity_poly.type
_entity_poly.pdbx_seq_one_letter_code
_entity_poly.pdbx_strand_id
1 'polypeptide(L)'
;AISNTPIYHKDMDDNTLGLANNNGTILLNKNLSPDQEGKVIDHEMVHIDQMKRGDLDYDDKNVYWKGKTYSRGSMKEGDKNLPWEKEAYA
;
A
#
# COMPACT_ATOMS: atom_id res chain seq x y z
N ALA A 1 -10.95 12.02 -5.92
CA ALA A 1 -11.28 11.55 -7.25
C ALA A 1 -11.56 10.05 -7.20
N ILE A 2 -12.59 9.68 -7.86
CA ILE A 2 -12.90 8.28 -7.96
C ILE A 2 -11.96 7.64 -8.93
N SER A 3 -11.27 6.69 -8.42
CA SER A 3 -10.32 5.95 -9.20
C SER A 3 -11.02 4.76 -9.86
N ASN A 4 -10.57 4.40 -11.05
CA ASN A 4 -10.92 3.13 -11.67
C ASN A 4 -10.07 1.98 -11.11
N THR A 5 -9.45 2.18 -9.98
CA THR A 5 -8.60 1.19 -9.34
C THR A 5 -9.41 -0.04 -8.95
N PRO A 6 -9.11 -1.21 -9.50
CA PRO A 6 -9.78 -2.44 -9.09
C PRO A 6 -9.45 -2.78 -7.64
N ILE A 7 -10.49 -3.17 -6.90
CA ILE A 7 -10.35 -3.55 -5.49
C ILE A 7 -10.88 -4.97 -5.34
N TYR A 8 -10.06 -5.85 -4.78
CA TYR A 8 -10.41 -7.25 -4.57
C TYR A 8 -10.35 -7.58 -3.09
N HIS A 9 -11.28 -8.42 -2.64
CA HIS A 9 -11.29 -8.92 -1.27
C HIS A 9 -10.66 -10.30 -1.24
N LYS A 10 -9.79 -10.52 -0.26
CA LYS A 10 -9.05 -11.77 -0.12
C LYS A 10 -8.92 -12.13 1.35
N ASP A 11 -8.85 -13.42 1.64
CA ASP A 11 -8.52 -13.89 2.98
C ASP A 11 -7.03 -13.62 3.23
N MET A 12 -6.76 -12.85 4.26
CA MET A 12 -5.40 -12.42 4.62
C MET A 12 -5.17 -12.64 6.11
N ASP A 13 -3.89 -12.62 6.51
CA ASP A 13 -3.51 -12.65 7.92
C ASP A 13 -4.16 -11.49 8.68
N ASP A 14 -4.46 -11.70 9.96
CA ASP A 14 -5.08 -10.68 10.79
C ASP A 14 -4.26 -9.39 10.86
N ASN A 15 -2.96 -9.48 10.65
CA ASN A 15 -2.06 -8.32 10.67
C ASN A 15 -2.01 -7.58 9.33
N THR A 16 -2.57 -8.15 8.28
CA THR A 16 -2.57 -7.54 6.95
C THR A 16 -3.96 -7.02 6.63
N LEU A 17 -4.12 -5.71 6.58
CA LEU A 17 -5.41 -5.09 6.32
C LEU A 17 -5.63 -4.87 4.83
N GLY A 18 -4.59 -4.55 4.09
CA GLY A 18 -4.67 -4.32 2.66
C GLY A 18 -3.31 -4.26 2.01
N LEU A 19 -3.30 -4.29 0.69
CA LEU A 19 -2.09 -4.19 -0.13
C LEU A 19 -2.38 -3.37 -1.37
N ALA A 20 -1.47 -2.45 -1.69
CA ALA A 20 -1.47 -1.76 -2.97
C ALA A 20 -0.47 -2.47 -3.89
N ASN A 21 -0.93 -2.96 -5.02
CA ASN A 21 -0.08 -3.66 -5.97
C ASN A 21 0.47 -2.71 -7.03
N ASN A 22 1.66 -2.99 -7.52
CA ASN A 22 2.30 -2.16 -8.53
C ASN A 22 1.65 -2.29 -9.93
N ASN A 23 0.69 -3.19 -10.07
CA ASN A 23 -0.15 -3.25 -11.28
C ASN A 23 -1.40 -2.35 -11.21
N GLY A 24 -1.52 -1.54 -10.16
CA GLY A 24 -2.62 -0.60 -9.98
C GLY A 24 -3.85 -1.18 -9.32
N THR A 25 -3.75 -2.34 -8.66
CA THR A 25 -4.88 -2.95 -7.95
C THR A 25 -4.67 -2.90 -6.44
N ILE A 26 -5.77 -3.02 -5.70
CA ILE A 26 -5.77 -3.07 -4.23
C ILE A 26 -6.38 -4.39 -3.79
N LEU A 27 -5.72 -5.06 -2.84
CA LEU A 27 -6.28 -6.22 -2.14
C LEU A 27 -6.70 -5.76 -0.74
N LEU A 28 -7.89 -6.15 -0.32
CA LEU A 28 -8.40 -5.89 1.02
C LEU A 28 -8.63 -7.20 1.75
N ASN A 29 -8.36 -7.20 3.05
CA ASN A 29 -8.74 -8.31 3.90
C ASN A 29 -10.26 -8.37 3.97
N LYS A 30 -10.85 -9.51 3.59
CA LYS A 30 -12.30 -9.68 3.54
C LYS A 30 -12.97 -9.62 4.92
N ASN A 31 -12.21 -9.70 5.99
CA ASN A 31 -12.73 -9.70 7.35
C ASN A 31 -12.83 -8.29 7.97
N LEU A 32 -12.56 -7.24 7.19
CA LEU A 32 -12.67 -5.87 7.67
C LEU A 32 -14.13 -5.43 7.82
N SER A 33 -14.40 -4.62 8.84
CA SER A 33 -15.68 -3.93 8.95
C SER A 33 -15.79 -2.85 7.86
N PRO A 34 -17.01 -2.39 7.50
CA PRO A 34 -17.16 -1.32 6.51
C PRO A 34 -16.38 -0.05 6.85
N ASP A 35 -16.32 0.34 8.13
CA ASP A 35 -15.57 1.51 8.57
C ASP A 35 -14.07 1.33 8.38
N GLN A 36 -13.56 0.16 8.73
CA GLN A 36 -12.14 -0.16 8.54
C GLN A 36 -11.80 -0.22 7.06
N GLU A 37 -12.67 -0.79 6.25
CA GLU A 37 -12.46 -0.93 4.81
C GLU A 37 -12.25 0.42 4.15
N GLY A 38 -13.07 1.42 4.48
CA GLY A 38 -12.92 2.77 3.94
C GLY A 38 -11.58 3.38 4.28
N LYS A 39 -11.12 3.24 5.53
CA LYS A 39 -9.83 3.76 5.96
C LYS A 39 -8.66 3.07 5.27
N VAL A 40 -8.75 1.76 5.11
CA VAL A 40 -7.70 0.99 4.44
C VAL A 40 -7.64 1.35 2.96
N ILE A 41 -8.78 1.50 2.30
CA ILE A 41 -8.82 1.93 0.90
C ILE A 41 -8.14 3.28 0.73
N ASP A 42 -8.45 4.25 1.58
CA ASP A 42 -7.83 5.58 1.50
C ASP A 42 -6.31 5.50 1.65
N HIS A 43 -5.83 4.69 2.57
CA HIS A 43 -4.41 4.48 2.79
C HIS A 43 -3.74 3.85 1.57
N GLU A 44 -4.32 2.77 1.04
CA GLU A 44 -3.74 2.08 -0.12
C GLU A 44 -3.83 2.92 -1.40
N MET A 45 -4.85 3.76 -1.54
CA MET A 45 -4.96 4.67 -2.68
C MET A 45 -3.80 5.67 -2.73
N VAL A 46 -3.28 6.10 -1.58
CA VAL A 46 -2.07 6.93 -1.56
C VAL A 46 -0.90 6.19 -2.17
N HIS A 47 -0.72 4.92 -1.84
CA HIS A 47 0.35 4.10 -2.42
C HIS A 47 0.16 3.89 -3.93
N ILE A 48 -1.08 3.69 -4.38
CA ILE A 48 -1.38 3.59 -5.82
C ILE A 48 -0.96 4.88 -6.53
N ASP A 49 -1.29 6.04 -5.95
CA ASP A 49 -0.89 7.33 -6.52
C ASP A 49 0.63 7.48 -6.56
N GLN A 50 1.31 7.10 -5.48
CA GLN A 50 2.79 7.14 -5.42
C GLN A 50 3.41 6.30 -6.53
N MET A 51 2.84 5.13 -6.81
CA MET A 51 3.33 4.25 -7.87
C MET A 51 3.01 4.82 -9.26
N LYS A 52 1.83 5.38 -9.45
CA LYS A 52 1.42 5.99 -10.74
C LYS A 52 2.29 7.19 -11.11
N ARG A 53 2.66 8.02 -10.14
CA ARG A 53 3.52 9.17 -10.40
C ARG A 53 5.01 8.82 -10.47
N GLY A 54 5.36 7.54 -10.27
CA GLY A 54 6.74 7.05 -10.41
C GLY A 54 7.63 7.23 -9.18
N ASP A 55 7.09 7.68 -8.05
CA ASP A 55 7.87 7.86 -6.82
C ASP A 55 8.08 6.57 -6.06
N LEU A 56 7.17 5.60 -6.18
CA LEU A 56 7.21 4.34 -5.45
C LEU A 56 7.15 3.16 -6.41
N ASP A 57 8.00 2.18 -6.18
CA ASP A 57 7.89 0.86 -6.79
C ASP A 57 8.51 -0.16 -5.83
N TYR A 58 8.28 -1.43 -6.10
CA TYR A 58 8.85 -2.49 -5.28
C TYR A 58 8.99 -3.78 -6.08
N ASP A 59 9.89 -4.63 -5.59
CA ASP A 59 10.02 -6.01 -6.05
C ASP A 59 10.18 -6.93 -4.84
N ASP A 60 10.56 -8.17 -5.05
CA ASP A 60 10.66 -9.16 -3.97
C ASP A 60 11.68 -8.77 -2.89
N LYS A 61 12.69 -7.99 -3.24
CA LYS A 61 13.83 -7.71 -2.36
C LYS A 61 13.91 -6.25 -1.92
N ASN A 62 13.40 -5.33 -2.70
CA ASN A 62 13.60 -3.91 -2.49
C ASN A 62 12.34 -3.11 -2.66
N VAL A 63 12.31 -1.94 -2.00
CA VAL A 63 11.36 -0.87 -2.28
C VAL A 63 12.15 0.30 -2.83
N TYR A 64 11.63 0.94 -3.86
CA TYR A 64 12.25 2.09 -4.52
C TYR A 64 11.38 3.31 -4.23
N TRP A 65 12.00 4.34 -3.64
CA TRP A 65 11.30 5.58 -3.30
C TRP A 65 12.12 6.77 -3.75
N LYS A 66 11.58 7.53 -4.71
CA LYS A 66 12.21 8.76 -5.24
C LYS A 66 13.68 8.56 -5.61
N GLY A 67 13.97 7.45 -6.27
CA GLY A 67 15.33 7.12 -6.72
C GLY A 67 16.22 6.45 -5.69
N LYS A 68 15.73 6.23 -4.46
CA LYS A 68 16.47 5.53 -3.42
C LYS A 68 15.97 4.10 -3.29
N THR A 69 16.90 3.19 -3.01
CA THR A 69 16.61 1.78 -2.81
C THR A 69 16.65 1.42 -1.34
N TYR A 70 15.59 0.77 -0.87
CA TYR A 70 15.48 0.29 0.50
C TYR A 70 15.32 -1.22 0.49
N SER A 71 16.17 -1.94 1.23
CA SER A 71 16.08 -3.40 1.33
C SER A 71 14.88 -3.80 2.19
N ARG A 72 14.01 -4.64 1.65
CA ARG A 72 12.84 -5.13 2.38
C ARG A 72 13.22 -6.01 3.57
N GLY A 73 14.34 -6.71 3.47
CA GLY A 73 14.82 -7.56 4.56
C GLY A 73 15.35 -6.79 5.77
N SER A 74 15.73 -5.52 5.60
CA SER A 74 16.29 -4.70 6.66
C SER A 74 15.34 -3.63 7.20
N MET A 75 14.10 -3.59 6.71
CA MET A 75 13.11 -2.62 7.18
C MET A 75 11.87 -3.33 7.69
N LYS A 76 11.12 -2.63 8.56
CA LYS A 76 9.81 -3.07 9.01
C LYS A 76 8.77 -2.50 8.06
N GLU A 77 8.19 -3.35 7.21
CA GLU A 77 7.18 -2.93 6.26
C GLU A 77 5.95 -2.41 7.00
N GLY A 78 5.37 -1.33 6.46
CA GLY A 78 4.22 -0.69 7.08
C GLY A 78 4.58 0.26 8.21
N ASP A 79 5.86 0.41 8.54
CA ASP A 79 6.30 1.35 9.58
C ASP A 79 5.99 2.78 9.11
N LYS A 80 5.21 3.50 9.90
CA LYS A 80 4.79 4.87 9.55
C LYS A 80 5.94 5.88 9.51
N ASN A 81 7.14 5.49 9.94
CA ASN A 81 8.34 6.32 9.78
C ASN A 81 8.97 6.21 8.39
N LEU A 82 8.58 5.22 7.59
CA LEU A 82 9.03 5.12 6.20
C LEU A 82 8.45 6.28 5.37
N PRO A 83 9.22 6.88 4.46
CA PRO A 83 8.76 8.08 3.75
C PRO A 83 7.42 7.90 3.01
N TRP A 84 7.22 6.77 2.35
CA TRP A 84 5.97 6.50 1.63
C TRP A 84 4.81 6.23 2.58
N GLU A 85 5.07 5.71 3.77
CA GLU A 85 4.05 5.50 4.79
C GLU A 85 3.68 6.80 5.49
N LYS A 86 4.63 7.69 5.72
CA LYS A 86 4.33 9.01 6.29
C LYS A 86 3.30 9.75 5.46
N GLU A 87 3.42 9.71 4.14
CA GLU A 87 2.47 10.34 3.24
C GLU A 87 1.09 9.68 3.34
N ALA A 88 1.06 8.35 3.43
CA ALA A 88 -0.19 7.60 3.51
C ALA A 88 -0.92 7.80 4.83
N TYR A 89 -0.20 8.04 5.92
CA TYR A 89 -0.79 8.30 7.24
C TYR A 89 -1.08 9.78 7.51
N ALA A 90 -0.69 10.65 6.62
CA ALA A 90 -0.90 12.09 6.78
C ALA A 90 -2.38 12.50 6.71
#